data_1d5f97fbafeff6142c30e8565924473f
#
_entry.id   1d5f97fbafeff6142c30e8565924473f
#
_cell.length_a   1.000
_cell.length_b   1.000
_cell.length_c   1.000
_cell.angle_alpha   90.00
_cell.angle_beta   90.00
_cell.angle_gamma   90.00
#
_symmetry.space_group_name_H-M   'P 1'
#
loop_
_entity.id
_entity.type
_entity.pdbx_description
1 polymer ?
#
loop_
_entity_poly.entity_id
_entity_poly.type
_entity_poly.pdbx_seq_one_letter_code
_entity_poly.pdbx_strand_id
1 'polypeptide(L)'
;MKYRHSFHAGNFADVHKHIALLALLRALKKKGKGFLYLETHAGRGSYDLSGHPAEAAGGVGRFLEAQHEAPELREYAAVIAALRARTARRHLYPGSPLVAAAELRAQDRAVLIELQGAEAHALEQSLSTLADARAGGLPVRVERGDGFLRLKAFLPPPERRGLTFVDPPYEETQQDFRQVTAALVEATRRFPTGVLAAWYPIKDERTIGPWQSECLRALRAALASPPAVLASELWLYPRDSRVALNGSGLLIVNPPWLTLERMQVWLPELQASLTTSADAGSSTRMLSESDR
;
A
#
# COMPACT_ATOMS: atom_id res chain seq x y z
N MET A 1 17.87 -0.90 16.68
CA MET A 1 18.27 -1.32 15.29
C MET A 1 17.36 -0.56 14.34
N LYS A 2 17.88 0.22 13.40
CA LYS A 2 16.97 0.91 12.43
C LYS A 2 16.31 -0.13 11.54
N TYR A 3 14.99 -0.02 11.37
CA TYR A 3 14.20 -0.84 10.46
C TYR A 3 14.83 -0.85 9.05
N ARG A 4 15.00 -2.03 8.47
CA ARG A 4 15.44 -2.21 7.10
C ARG A 4 14.41 -3.06 6.38
N HIS A 5 13.58 -2.45 5.56
CA HIS A 5 12.53 -3.14 4.80
C HIS A 5 13.08 -4.27 3.91
N SER A 6 14.34 -4.20 3.51
CA SER A 6 14.98 -5.24 2.68
C SER A 6 14.94 -6.67 3.26
N PHE A 7 14.79 -6.82 4.58
CA PHE A 7 14.66 -8.14 5.23
C PHE A 7 13.22 -8.67 5.17
N HIS A 8 12.23 -7.80 5.01
CA HIS A 8 10.82 -8.12 5.04
C HIS A 8 10.16 -8.04 3.66
N ALA A 9 10.91 -7.59 2.64
CA ALA A 9 10.39 -7.39 1.30
C ALA A 9 9.82 -8.69 0.70
N GLY A 10 8.59 -8.61 0.19
CA GLY A 10 7.88 -9.73 -0.39
C GLY A 10 7.18 -10.63 0.61
N ASN A 11 7.09 -10.25 1.89
CA ASN A 11 6.27 -10.97 2.85
C ASN A 11 4.77 -10.86 2.51
N PHE A 12 3.92 -11.59 3.22
CA PHE A 12 2.48 -11.62 2.97
C PHE A 12 1.81 -10.24 3.08
N ALA A 13 2.33 -9.37 3.95
CA ALA A 13 1.79 -8.02 4.13
C ALA A 13 2.07 -7.13 2.90
N ASP A 14 3.25 -7.26 2.31
CA ASP A 14 3.58 -6.60 1.06
C ASP A 14 2.68 -7.07 -0.08
N VAL A 15 2.42 -8.37 -0.19
CA VAL A 15 1.54 -8.94 -1.22
C VAL A 15 0.12 -8.35 -1.08
N HIS A 16 -0.46 -8.39 0.12
CA HIS A 16 -1.78 -7.81 0.40
C HIS A 16 -1.83 -6.32 0.03
N LYS A 17 -0.88 -5.55 0.55
CA LYS A 17 -0.78 -4.10 0.36
C LYS A 17 -0.63 -3.70 -1.12
N HIS A 18 0.19 -4.42 -1.88
CA HIS A 18 0.46 -4.10 -3.28
C HIS A 18 -0.70 -4.50 -4.21
N ILE A 19 -1.42 -5.59 -3.93
CA ILE A 19 -2.64 -5.95 -4.67
C ILE A 19 -3.70 -4.86 -4.46
N ALA A 20 -3.91 -4.42 -3.23
CA ALA A 20 -4.86 -3.36 -2.93
C ALA A 20 -4.45 -2.03 -3.60
N LEU A 21 -3.16 -1.65 -3.54
CA LEU A 21 -2.62 -0.48 -4.23
C LEU A 21 -2.90 -0.54 -5.73
N LEU A 22 -2.59 -1.67 -6.38
CA LEU A 22 -2.82 -1.88 -7.80
C LEU A 22 -4.30 -1.73 -8.16
N ALA A 23 -5.18 -2.33 -7.37
CA ALA A 23 -6.64 -2.25 -7.57
C ALA A 23 -7.15 -0.79 -7.46
N LEU A 24 -6.66 -0.01 -6.49
CA LEU A 24 -7.01 1.40 -6.31
C LEU A 24 -6.51 2.27 -7.48
N LEU A 25 -5.27 2.07 -7.93
CA LEU A 25 -4.73 2.78 -9.10
C LEU A 25 -5.55 2.49 -10.35
N ARG A 26 -5.89 1.23 -10.60
CA ARG A 26 -6.72 0.83 -11.74
C ARG A 26 -8.15 1.36 -11.66
N ALA A 27 -8.71 1.47 -10.46
CA ALA A 27 -10.00 2.14 -10.27
C ALA A 27 -9.94 3.62 -10.67
N LEU A 28 -8.87 4.33 -10.32
CA LEU A 28 -8.64 5.71 -10.77
C LEU A 28 -8.46 5.82 -12.28
N LYS A 29 -7.79 4.85 -12.91
CA LYS A 29 -7.55 4.82 -14.37
C LYS A 29 -8.81 4.61 -15.20
N LYS A 30 -9.92 4.14 -14.64
CA LYS A 30 -11.21 4.01 -15.36
C LYS A 30 -11.70 5.34 -15.94
N LYS A 31 -11.29 6.48 -15.37
CA LYS A 31 -11.53 7.81 -15.95
C LYS A 31 -10.34 8.25 -16.78
N GLY A 32 -10.60 8.86 -17.94
CA GLY A 32 -9.56 9.34 -18.86
C GLY A 32 -8.71 10.50 -18.32
N LYS A 33 -9.24 11.28 -17.34
CA LYS A 33 -8.52 12.38 -16.69
C LYS A 33 -7.37 11.84 -15.83
N GLY A 34 -6.22 12.54 -15.83
CA GLY A 34 -5.06 12.22 -15.00
C GLY A 34 -5.33 12.31 -13.50
N PHE A 35 -4.43 11.71 -12.71
CA PHE A 35 -4.45 11.76 -11.24
C PHE A 35 -3.02 11.86 -10.68
N LEU A 36 -2.92 12.29 -9.42
CA LEU A 36 -1.70 12.20 -8.63
C LEU A 36 -1.66 10.88 -7.86
N TYR A 37 -0.55 10.15 -7.93
CA TYR A 37 -0.13 9.19 -6.93
C TYR A 37 0.88 9.84 -5.99
N LEU A 38 0.57 9.92 -4.70
CA LEU A 38 1.46 10.45 -3.66
C LEU A 38 1.77 9.35 -2.66
N GLU A 39 3.05 9.05 -2.47
CA GLU A 39 3.51 8.07 -1.49
C GLU A 39 4.41 8.73 -0.45
N THR A 40 4.13 8.49 0.83
CA THR A 40 4.81 9.18 1.94
C THR A 40 6.09 8.48 2.41
N HIS A 41 6.21 7.16 2.20
CA HIS A 41 7.33 6.34 2.65
C HIS A 41 7.70 5.35 1.54
N ALA A 42 8.39 5.86 0.51
CA ALA A 42 8.53 5.13 -0.75
C ALA A 42 9.56 3.98 -0.73
N GLY A 43 10.52 4.02 0.20
CA GLY A 43 11.59 3.01 0.23
C GLY A 43 12.46 3.04 -1.03
N ARG A 44 13.16 1.95 -1.31
CA ARG A 44 14.12 1.83 -2.43
C ARG A 44 13.51 1.43 -3.77
N GLY A 45 12.22 1.15 -3.82
CA GLY A 45 11.50 0.81 -5.04
C GLY A 45 11.66 -0.64 -5.52
N SER A 46 12.84 -1.27 -5.43
CA SER A 46 13.03 -2.67 -5.82
C SER A 46 13.93 -3.44 -4.86
N TYR A 47 13.67 -4.73 -4.73
CA TYR A 47 14.36 -5.65 -3.84
C TYR A 47 14.84 -6.87 -4.64
N ASP A 48 15.98 -7.43 -4.27
CA ASP A 48 16.49 -8.68 -4.83
C ASP A 48 16.20 -9.82 -3.86
N LEU A 49 15.42 -10.80 -4.31
CA LEU A 49 15.06 -11.99 -3.53
C LEU A 49 15.92 -13.21 -3.88
N SER A 50 17.07 -13.04 -4.51
CA SER A 50 17.96 -14.16 -4.92
C SER A 50 18.45 -15.00 -3.72
N GLY A 51 18.56 -14.38 -2.52
CA GLY A 51 18.86 -15.06 -1.26
C GLY A 51 17.70 -15.88 -0.66
N HIS A 52 16.54 -15.92 -1.31
CA HIS A 52 15.33 -16.61 -0.83
C HIS A 52 15.00 -16.35 0.65
N PRO A 53 14.79 -15.07 1.05
CA PRO A 53 14.41 -14.77 2.44
C PRO A 53 13.17 -15.58 2.81
N ALA A 54 13.14 -16.17 4.02
CA ALA A 54 12.03 -17.04 4.45
C ALA A 54 10.67 -16.31 4.42
N GLU A 55 10.64 -15.02 4.75
CA GLU A 55 9.43 -14.21 4.68
C GLU A 55 8.93 -14.03 3.24
N ALA A 56 9.83 -13.81 2.27
CA ALA A 56 9.45 -13.73 0.87
C ALA A 56 8.97 -15.08 0.31
N ALA A 57 9.57 -16.19 0.73
CA ALA A 57 9.11 -17.52 0.36
C ALA A 57 7.69 -17.79 0.88
N GLY A 58 7.38 -17.40 2.12
CA GLY A 58 6.06 -17.51 2.72
C GLY A 58 5.03 -16.49 2.19
N GLY A 59 5.49 -15.40 1.57
CA GLY A 59 4.67 -14.33 0.97
C GLY A 59 4.58 -14.46 -0.56
N VAL A 60 5.35 -13.63 -1.26
CA VAL A 60 5.31 -13.56 -2.74
C VAL A 60 5.67 -14.89 -3.42
N GLY A 61 6.52 -15.72 -2.80
CA GLY A 61 6.84 -17.06 -3.33
C GLY A 61 5.58 -17.91 -3.44
N ARG A 62 4.87 -18.15 -2.33
CA ARG A 62 3.60 -18.90 -2.32
C ARG A 62 2.54 -18.27 -3.21
N PHE A 63 2.43 -16.94 -3.18
CA PHE A 63 1.51 -16.22 -4.05
C PHE A 63 1.75 -16.53 -5.54
N LEU A 64 2.99 -16.51 -6.00
CA LEU A 64 3.32 -16.77 -7.41
C LEU A 64 3.24 -18.25 -7.81
N GLU A 65 3.31 -19.19 -6.86
CA GLU A 65 3.13 -20.62 -7.09
C GLU A 65 1.65 -21.03 -7.14
N ALA A 66 0.75 -20.25 -6.52
CA ALA A 66 -0.67 -20.52 -6.50
C ALA A 66 -1.34 -20.16 -7.83
N GLN A 67 -2.44 -20.86 -8.15
CA GLN A 67 -3.35 -20.46 -9.22
C GLN A 67 -4.39 -19.49 -8.68
N HIS A 68 -4.68 -18.45 -9.42
CA HIS A 68 -5.59 -17.39 -9.02
C HIS A 68 -6.76 -17.24 -9.98
N GLU A 69 -7.98 -17.20 -9.42
CA GLU A 69 -9.22 -16.93 -10.16
C GLU A 69 -9.55 -15.44 -10.18
N ALA A 70 -9.32 -14.72 -9.08
CA ALA A 70 -9.61 -13.30 -8.97
C ALA A 70 -8.73 -12.48 -9.92
N PRO A 71 -9.32 -11.57 -10.71
CA PRO A 71 -8.57 -10.73 -11.66
C PRO A 71 -7.46 -9.92 -11.00
N GLU A 72 -7.69 -9.36 -9.81
CA GLU A 72 -6.73 -8.54 -9.07
C GLU A 72 -5.44 -9.31 -8.73
N LEU A 73 -5.56 -10.57 -8.37
CA LEU A 73 -4.43 -11.44 -8.04
C LEU A 73 -3.61 -11.76 -9.29
N ARG A 74 -4.28 -12.16 -10.38
CA ARG A 74 -3.61 -12.42 -11.68
C ARG A 74 -2.93 -11.17 -12.22
N GLU A 75 -3.56 -10.03 -12.09
CA GLU A 75 -3.05 -8.74 -12.53
C GLU A 75 -1.77 -8.36 -11.76
N TYR A 76 -1.73 -8.59 -10.44
CA TYR A 76 -0.52 -8.34 -9.66
C TYR A 76 0.62 -9.29 -10.02
N ALA A 77 0.32 -10.58 -10.20
CA ALA A 77 1.32 -11.54 -10.71
C ALA A 77 1.88 -11.12 -12.08
N ALA A 78 1.01 -10.65 -12.98
CA ALA A 78 1.41 -10.14 -14.29
C ALA A 78 2.30 -8.88 -14.21
N VAL A 79 2.02 -7.97 -13.28
CA VAL A 79 2.87 -6.78 -13.02
C VAL A 79 4.27 -7.20 -12.56
N ILE A 80 4.38 -8.14 -11.62
CA ILE A 80 5.68 -8.67 -11.19
C ILE A 80 6.45 -9.29 -12.37
N ALA A 81 5.78 -10.15 -13.15
CA ALA A 81 6.38 -10.82 -14.30
C ALA A 81 6.87 -9.80 -15.36
N ALA A 82 6.05 -8.80 -15.67
CA ALA A 82 6.38 -7.75 -16.62
C ALA A 82 7.59 -6.91 -16.16
N LEU A 83 7.66 -6.55 -14.87
CA LEU A 83 8.78 -5.80 -14.32
C LEU A 83 10.07 -6.62 -14.32
N ARG A 84 10.00 -7.91 -14.00
CA ARG A 84 11.14 -8.85 -14.11
C ARG A 84 11.67 -8.94 -15.55
N ALA A 85 10.78 -9.09 -16.51
CA ALA A 85 11.13 -9.17 -17.93
C ALA A 85 11.77 -7.86 -18.43
N ARG A 86 11.16 -6.70 -18.10
CA ARG A 86 11.65 -5.39 -18.54
C ARG A 86 13.02 -5.03 -17.98
N THR A 87 13.32 -5.45 -16.77
CA THR A 87 14.59 -5.16 -16.09
C THR A 87 15.63 -6.26 -16.27
N ALA A 88 15.29 -7.39 -16.91
CA ALA A 88 16.10 -8.61 -17.01
C ALA A 88 16.54 -9.16 -15.63
N ARG A 89 15.79 -8.87 -14.55
CA ARG A 89 16.08 -9.26 -13.16
C ARG A 89 15.04 -10.26 -12.66
N ARG A 90 15.30 -11.56 -12.84
CA ARG A 90 14.36 -12.64 -12.51
C ARG A 90 13.96 -12.73 -11.03
N HIS A 91 14.80 -12.26 -10.11
CA HIS A 91 14.56 -12.26 -8.67
C HIS A 91 14.09 -10.91 -8.13
N LEU A 92 13.82 -9.95 -9.03
CA LEU A 92 13.29 -8.65 -8.63
C LEU A 92 11.92 -8.80 -7.97
N TYR A 93 11.76 -8.14 -6.83
CA TYR A 93 10.48 -7.86 -6.22
C TYR A 93 10.22 -6.35 -6.24
N PRO A 94 9.11 -5.90 -6.85
CA PRO A 94 8.79 -4.48 -6.89
C PRO A 94 8.22 -4.02 -5.55
N GLY A 95 8.74 -2.93 -5.01
CA GLY A 95 8.04 -2.18 -3.98
C GLY A 95 6.87 -1.38 -4.56
N SER A 96 6.05 -0.80 -3.69
CA SER A 96 4.91 0.05 -4.06
C SER A 96 5.23 1.11 -5.12
N PRO A 97 6.41 1.81 -5.10
CA PRO A 97 6.75 2.79 -6.12
C PRO A 97 6.83 2.22 -7.54
N LEU A 98 7.41 1.03 -7.69
CA LEU A 98 7.53 0.39 -9.00
C LEU A 98 6.21 -0.20 -9.47
N VAL A 99 5.40 -0.74 -8.55
CA VAL A 99 4.02 -1.16 -8.86
C VAL A 99 3.22 0.02 -9.37
N ALA A 100 3.30 1.17 -8.69
CA ALA A 100 2.61 2.38 -9.12
C ALA A 100 3.15 2.91 -10.46
N ALA A 101 4.47 3.02 -10.60
CA ALA A 101 5.11 3.53 -11.82
C ALA A 101 4.77 2.69 -13.08
N ALA A 102 4.60 1.37 -12.91
CA ALA A 102 4.18 0.48 -13.99
C ALA A 102 2.76 0.80 -14.52
N GLU A 103 1.90 1.36 -13.67
CA GLU A 103 0.50 1.68 -13.98
C GLU A 103 0.27 3.11 -14.46
N LEU A 104 1.20 4.05 -14.27
CA LEU A 104 1.01 5.45 -14.67
C LEU A 104 0.91 5.62 -16.16
N ARG A 105 -0.03 6.44 -16.61
CA ARG A 105 -0.17 6.93 -18.01
C ARG A 105 0.60 8.25 -18.16
N ALA A 106 0.72 8.77 -19.38
CA ALA A 106 1.41 10.04 -19.64
C ALA A 106 0.76 11.24 -18.92
N GLN A 107 -0.58 11.21 -18.75
CA GLN A 107 -1.33 12.26 -18.06
C GLN A 107 -1.38 12.09 -16.52
N ASP A 108 -0.90 10.98 -15.99
CA ASP A 108 -0.83 10.75 -14.55
C ASP A 108 0.50 11.27 -14.01
N ARG A 109 0.60 11.52 -12.71
CA ARG A 109 1.80 12.00 -12.05
C ARG A 109 2.02 11.26 -10.74
N ALA A 110 3.28 10.99 -10.39
CA ALA A 110 3.64 10.47 -9.08
C ALA A 110 4.61 11.39 -8.34
N VAL A 111 4.44 11.46 -7.02
CA VAL A 111 5.40 12.03 -6.08
C VAL A 111 5.68 10.97 -5.02
N LEU A 112 6.94 10.58 -4.91
CA LEU A 112 7.43 9.53 -4.03
C LEU A 112 8.34 10.16 -3.00
N ILE A 113 7.92 10.17 -1.72
CA ILE A 113 8.67 10.82 -0.65
C ILE A 113 9.44 9.74 0.11
N GLU A 114 10.74 9.98 0.32
CA GLU A 114 11.62 9.09 1.08
C GLU A 114 12.54 9.89 1.97
N LEU A 115 12.58 9.53 3.25
CA LEU A 115 13.38 10.23 4.26
C LEU A 115 14.84 9.87 4.17
N GLN A 116 15.16 8.60 3.93
CA GLN A 116 16.53 8.09 3.96
C GLN A 116 17.21 8.31 2.62
N GLY A 117 18.28 9.12 2.60
CA GLY A 117 18.99 9.49 1.36
C GLY A 117 19.49 8.29 0.55
N ALA A 118 19.95 7.22 1.21
CA ALA A 118 20.39 5.99 0.54
C ALA A 118 19.24 5.25 -0.15
N GLU A 119 18.07 5.17 0.51
CA GLU A 119 16.87 4.55 -0.05
C GLU A 119 16.30 5.40 -1.19
N ALA A 120 16.27 6.73 -1.04
CA ALA A 120 15.85 7.65 -2.11
C ALA A 120 16.74 7.52 -3.35
N HIS A 121 18.06 7.41 -3.18
CA HIS A 121 18.99 7.20 -4.30
C HIS A 121 18.76 5.85 -4.98
N ALA A 122 18.57 4.78 -4.21
CA ALA A 122 18.25 3.46 -4.75
C ALA A 122 16.88 3.46 -5.50
N LEU A 123 15.91 4.23 -5.00
CA LEU A 123 14.62 4.44 -5.67
C LEU A 123 14.80 5.14 -7.02
N GLU A 124 15.58 6.23 -7.08
CA GLU A 124 15.91 6.94 -8.32
C GLU A 124 16.55 5.99 -9.36
N GLN A 125 17.47 5.14 -8.94
CA GLN A 125 18.10 4.12 -9.81
C GLN A 125 17.07 3.07 -10.31
N SER A 126 16.19 2.59 -9.43
CA SER A 126 15.15 1.62 -9.79
C SER A 126 14.17 2.21 -10.81
N LEU A 127 13.80 3.48 -10.66
CA LEU A 127 12.92 4.20 -11.57
C LEU A 127 13.61 4.52 -12.92
N SER A 128 14.90 4.86 -12.91
CA SER A 128 15.67 5.08 -14.15
C SER A 128 15.69 3.81 -15.00
N THR A 129 16.02 2.67 -14.41
CA THR A 129 15.98 1.37 -15.10
C THR A 129 14.60 1.08 -15.73
N LEU A 130 13.52 1.49 -15.07
CA LEU A 130 12.16 1.33 -15.60
C LEU A 130 11.85 2.37 -16.69
N ALA A 131 12.37 3.60 -16.57
CA ALA A 131 12.17 4.69 -17.52
C ALA A 131 12.86 4.43 -18.86
N ASP A 132 14.08 3.89 -18.84
CA ASP A 132 14.88 3.58 -20.04
C ASP A 132 14.13 2.60 -20.97
N ALA A 133 13.27 1.76 -20.41
CA ALA A 133 12.42 0.85 -21.14
C ALA A 133 11.08 1.46 -21.61
N ARG A 134 10.85 2.79 -21.44
CA ARG A 134 9.59 3.46 -21.75
C ARG A 134 9.82 4.71 -22.58
N ALA A 135 9.23 4.76 -23.77
CA ALA A 135 9.22 5.97 -24.58
C ALA A 135 8.51 7.13 -23.84
N GLY A 136 9.17 8.28 -23.72
CA GLY A 136 8.62 9.46 -23.05
C GLY A 136 8.88 9.55 -21.55
N GLY A 137 9.65 8.61 -20.96
CA GLY A 137 10.02 8.61 -19.54
C GLY A 137 8.87 8.28 -18.58
N LEU A 138 9.12 8.43 -17.29
CA LEU A 138 8.13 8.24 -16.23
C LEU A 138 7.71 9.59 -15.64
N PRO A 139 6.41 9.86 -15.47
CA PRO A 139 5.91 11.09 -14.83
C PRO A 139 6.04 10.98 -13.29
N VAL A 140 7.25 10.71 -12.81
CA VAL A 140 7.56 10.43 -11.40
C VAL A 140 8.60 11.40 -10.88
N ARG A 141 8.34 11.97 -9.71
CA ARG A 141 9.27 12.79 -8.93
C ARG A 141 9.59 12.09 -7.61
N VAL A 142 10.87 11.92 -7.30
CA VAL A 142 11.35 11.54 -5.97
C VAL A 142 11.59 12.80 -5.15
N GLU A 143 11.05 12.84 -3.94
CA GLU A 143 11.15 13.96 -3.00
C GLU A 143 11.82 13.48 -1.71
N ARG A 144 12.95 14.10 -1.35
CA ARG A 144 13.66 13.74 -0.11
C ARG A 144 13.08 14.48 1.08
N GLY A 145 12.70 13.76 2.13
CA GLY A 145 12.21 14.34 3.36
C GLY A 145 11.21 13.47 4.10
N ASP A 146 10.72 14.00 5.21
CA ASP A 146 9.70 13.36 6.03
C ASP A 146 8.34 13.37 5.31
N GLY A 147 7.78 12.19 5.04
CA GLY A 147 6.54 12.02 4.31
C GLY A 147 5.34 12.62 5.02
N PHE A 148 5.27 12.52 6.33
CA PHE A 148 4.18 13.12 7.11
C PHE A 148 4.18 14.64 7.05
N LEU A 149 5.37 15.26 7.09
CA LEU A 149 5.50 16.71 7.02
C LEU A 149 5.29 17.25 5.60
N ARG A 150 5.75 16.49 4.58
CA ARG A 150 5.75 16.93 3.19
C ARG A 150 4.44 16.70 2.44
N LEU A 151 3.61 15.73 2.84
CA LEU A 151 2.38 15.39 2.11
C LEU A 151 1.49 16.62 1.85
N LYS A 152 1.44 17.57 2.80
CA LYS A 152 0.63 18.79 2.70
C LYS A 152 1.02 19.72 1.55
N ALA A 153 2.26 19.65 1.07
CA ALA A 153 2.74 20.48 -0.05
C ALA A 153 2.23 19.99 -1.41
N PHE A 154 1.72 18.75 -1.49
CA PHE A 154 1.25 18.13 -2.71
C PHE A 154 -0.28 18.02 -2.78
N LEU A 155 -0.99 18.42 -1.70
CA LEU A 155 -2.44 18.33 -1.60
C LEU A 155 -3.08 19.72 -1.40
N PRO A 156 -4.17 20.05 -2.12
CA PRO A 156 -4.79 19.26 -3.18
C PRO A 156 -3.96 19.27 -4.47
N PRO A 157 -3.98 18.19 -5.27
CA PRO A 157 -3.24 18.16 -6.52
C PRO A 157 -3.96 18.95 -7.63
N PRO A 158 -3.21 19.52 -8.61
CA PRO A 158 -3.80 20.19 -9.77
C PRO A 158 -4.78 19.32 -10.56
N GLU A 159 -4.54 18.01 -10.60
CA GLU A 159 -5.39 17.02 -11.24
C GLU A 159 -6.79 16.92 -10.61
N ARG A 160 -6.94 17.38 -9.35
CA ARG A 160 -8.15 17.25 -8.52
C ARG A 160 -8.66 15.82 -8.40
N ARG A 161 -7.76 14.86 -8.58
CA ARG A 161 -7.91 13.40 -8.43
C ARG A 161 -6.60 12.83 -7.95
N GLY A 162 -6.65 11.86 -7.06
CA GLY A 162 -5.40 11.27 -6.56
C GLY A 162 -5.63 10.13 -5.58
N LEU A 163 -4.54 9.38 -5.38
CA LEU A 163 -4.36 8.39 -4.33
C LEU A 163 -3.15 8.82 -3.50
N THR A 164 -3.34 9.00 -2.20
CA THR A 164 -2.24 9.15 -1.23
C THR A 164 -2.05 7.83 -0.51
N PHE A 165 -0.84 7.28 -0.57
CA PHE A 165 -0.46 6.03 0.08
C PHE A 165 0.48 6.31 1.26
N VAL A 166 0.11 5.82 2.46
CA VAL A 166 0.80 6.06 3.73
C VAL A 166 1.23 4.73 4.30
N ASP A 167 2.54 4.46 4.31
CA ASP A 167 3.12 3.17 4.68
C ASP A 167 4.38 3.33 5.54
N PRO A 168 4.27 3.86 6.77
CA PRO A 168 5.42 4.07 7.64
C PRO A 168 5.97 2.75 8.20
N PRO A 169 7.23 2.74 8.70
CA PRO A 169 7.89 1.51 9.17
C PRO A 169 7.35 0.95 10.49
N TYR A 170 6.52 1.68 11.23
CA TYR A 170 5.95 1.27 12.53
C TYR A 170 6.99 0.79 13.56
N GLU A 171 8.07 1.54 13.72
CA GLU A 171 9.11 1.27 14.72
C GLU A 171 8.61 1.56 16.16
N GLU A 172 7.88 2.68 16.31
CA GLU A 172 7.26 3.14 17.57
C GLU A 172 5.74 3.07 17.48
N THR A 173 5.17 1.87 17.55
CA THR A 173 3.81 1.53 17.13
C THR A 173 2.73 2.55 17.55
N GLN A 174 2.68 3.00 18.81
CA GLN A 174 1.65 3.96 19.24
C GLN A 174 1.84 5.36 18.65
N GLN A 175 3.09 5.82 18.54
CA GLN A 175 3.40 7.12 17.94
C GLN A 175 3.10 7.09 16.45
N ASP A 176 3.48 6.02 15.76
CA ASP A 176 3.23 5.85 14.32
C ASP A 176 1.74 5.85 14.02
N PHE A 177 0.91 5.16 14.79
CA PHE A 177 -0.55 5.19 14.65
C PHE A 177 -1.13 6.61 14.81
N ARG A 178 -0.63 7.40 15.76
CA ARG A 178 -1.03 8.81 15.91
C ARG A 178 -0.62 9.66 14.72
N GLN A 179 0.60 9.47 14.20
CA GLN A 179 1.10 10.20 13.04
C GLN A 179 0.30 9.83 11.78
N VAL A 180 -0.03 8.56 11.57
CA VAL A 180 -0.89 8.10 10.47
C VAL A 180 -2.28 8.75 10.57
N THR A 181 -2.90 8.74 11.74
CA THR A 181 -4.19 9.41 11.96
C THR A 181 -4.11 10.90 11.62
N ALA A 182 -3.09 11.60 12.11
CA ALA A 182 -2.89 13.03 11.83
C ALA A 182 -2.68 13.29 10.33
N ALA A 183 -1.91 12.45 9.65
CA ALA A 183 -1.67 12.55 8.21
C ALA A 183 -2.96 12.33 7.39
N LEU A 184 -3.77 11.33 7.75
CA LEU A 184 -5.06 11.08 7.11
C LEU A 184 -6.02 12.26 7.31
N VAL A 185 -6.10 12.81 8.51
CA VAL A 185 -6.94 13.99 8.82
C VAL A 185 -6.48 15.20 8.01
N GLU A 186 -5.17 15.49 7.99
CA GLU A 186 -4.63 16.64 7.24
C GLU A 186 -4.86 16.48 5.73
N ALA A 187 -4.62 15.27 5.19
CA ALA A 187 -4.86 14.99 3.78
C ALA A 187 -6.34 15.12 3.41
N THR A 188 -7.24 14.61 4.26
CA THR A 188 -8.70 14.70 4.06
C THR A 188 -9.19 16.16 4.10
N ARG A 189 -8.68 16.99 5.02
CA ARG A 189 -9.00 18.43 5.07
C ARG A 189 -8.58 19.17 3.81
N ARG A 190 -7.38 18.86 3.29
CA ARG A 190 -6.84 19.53 2.09
C ARG A 190 -7.47 19.03 0.81
N PHE A 191 -7.80 17.75 0.77
CA PHE A 191 -8.32 17.08 -0.40
C PHE A 191 -9.47 16.14 -0.05
N PRO A 192 -10.67 16.69 0.25
CA PRO A 192 -11.82 15.91 0.76
C PRO A 192 -12.28 14.77 -0.15
N THR A 193 -12.03 14.86 -1.47
CA THR A 193 -12.42 13.85 -2.46
C THR A 193 -11.28 12.91 -2.85
N GLY A 194 -10.10 13.07 -2.24
CA GLY A 194 -8.94 12.24 -2.48
C GLY A 194 -9.14 10.82 -1.91
N VAL A 195 -8.64 9.83 -2.62
CA VAL A 195 -8.51 8.47 -2.09
C VAL A 195 -7.26 8.44 -1.22
N LEU A 196 -7.39 7.99 0.03
CA LEU A 196 -6.24 7.78 0.90
C LEU A 196 -6.20 6.29 1.26
N ALA A 197 -5.01 5.71 1.30
CA ALA A 197 -4.83 4.34 1.78
C ALA A 197 -3.64 4.32 2.74
N ALA A 198 -3.88 3.88 3.98
CA ALA A 198 -2.84 3.73 4.99
C ALA A 198 -2.70 2.26 5.35
N TRP A 199 -1.49 1.74 5.20
CA TRP A 199 -1.16 0.41 5.70
C TRP A 199 -0.91 0.45 7.21
N TYR A 200 -1.25 -0.64 7.90
CA TYR A 200 -0.94 -0.85 9.31
C TYR A 200 -0.67 -2.32 9.62
N PRO A 201 0.29 -2.61 10.54
CA PRO A 201 0.55 -3.96 11.00
C PRO A 201 -0.49 -4.42 12.02
N ILE A 202 -0.94 -5.66 11.93
CA ILE A 202 -1.72 -6.32 12.96
C ILE A 202 -0.75 -7.15 13.80
N LYS A 203 -0.27 -6.58 14.91
CA LYS A 203 0.61 -7.23 15.88
C LYS A 203 -0.17 -7.71 17.13
N ASP A 204 -1.17 -6.93 17.54
CA ASP A 204 -2.10 -7.21 18.65
C ASP A 204 -3.46 -6.62 18.29
N GLU A 205 -4.47 -7.47 18.21
CA GLU A 205 -5.85 -7.08 17.87
C GLU A 205 -6.41 -6.02 18.83
N ARG A 206 -6.06 -6.10 20.11
CA ARG A 206 -6.52 -5.14 21.14
C ARG A 206 -6.10 -3.70 20.85
N THR A 207 -5.08 -3.49 20.02
CA THR A 207 -4.60 -2.16 19.63
C THR A 207 -5.35 -1.63 18.41
N ILE A 208 -5.72 -2.51 17.48
CA ILE A 208 -6.25 -2.12 16.16
C ILE A 208 -7.66 -1.54 16.24
N GLY A 209 -8.60 -2.21 16.89
CA GLY A 209 -9.98 -1.74 17.01
C GLY A 209 -10.11 -0.34 17.64
N PRO A 210 -9.50 -0.10 18.81
CA PRO A 210 -9.47 1.23 19.42
C PRO A 210 -8.87 2.31 18.51
N TRP A 211 -7.75 2.02 17.84
CA TRP A 211 -7.14 2.96 16.90
C TRP A 211 -8.03 3.24 15.70
N GLN A 212 -8.64 2.24 15.08
CA GLN A 212 -9.57 2.44 13.96
C GLN A 212 -10.75 3.34 14.37
N SER A 213 -11.31 3.12 15.56
CA SER A 213 -12.41 3.92 16.10
C SER A 213 -11.99 5.38 16.36
N GLU A 214 -10.78 5.59 16.90
CA GLU A 214 -10.22 6.93 17.12
C GLU A 214 -9.96 7.64 15.77
N CYS A 215 -9.33 6.95 14.82
CA CYS A 215 -9.05 7.48 13.49
C CYS A 215 -10.35 7.85 12.74
N LEU A 216 -11.35 6.99 12.77
CA LEU A 216 -12.66 7.25 12.16
C LEU A 216 -13.33 8.49 12.77
N ARG A 217 -13.29 8.63 14.11
CA ARG A 217 -13.83 9.81 14.80
C ARG A 217 -13.09 11.09 14.39
N ALA A 218 -11.75 11.04 14.32
CA ALA A 218 -10.94 12.18 13.91
C ALA A 218 -11.19 12.58 12.45
N LEU A 219 -11.34 11.64 11.54
CA LEU A 219 -11.69 11.89 10.14
C LEU A 219 -13.07 12.50 9.98
N ARG A 220 -14.05 12.02 10.74
CA ARG A 220 -15.42 12.58 10.75
C ARG A 220 -15.47 14.00 11.28
N ALA A 221 -14.72 14.28 12.33
CA ALA A 221 -14.62 15.63 12.90
C ALA A 221 -13.88 16.62 11.97
N ALA A 222 -13.14 16.11 10.98
CA ALA A 222 -12.35 16.95 10.08
C ALA A 222 -13.18 17.66 8.99
N LEU A 223 -14.36 17.14 8.65
CA LEU A 223 -15.20 17.61 7.55
C LEU A 223 -16.68 17.71 7.96
N ALA A 224 -17.40 18.66 7.35
CA ALA A 224 -18.86 18.76 7.50
C ALA A 224 -19.60 17.53 6.93
N SER A 225 -19.04 16.88 5.89
CA SER A 225 -19.52 15.63 5.34
C SER A 225 -18.46 14.55 5.58
N PRO A 226 -18.69 13.60 6.50
CA PRO A 226 -17.73 12.56 6.83
C PRO A 226 -17.39 11.69 5.63
N PRO A 227 -16.09 11.33 5.44
CA PRO A 227 -15.70 10.44 4.36
C PRO A 227 -16.14 8.99 4.66
N ALA A 228 -16.37 8.21 3.62
CA ALA A 228 -16.48 6.77 3.74
C ALA A 228 -15.10 6.18 4.06
N VAL A 229 -15.05 5.22 4.99
CA VAL A 229 -13.80 4.55 5.40
C VAL A 229 -13.99 3.04 5.36
N LEU A 230 -13.09 2.34 4.68
CA LEU A 230 -13.05 0.90 4.53
C LEU A 230 -11.81 0.35 5.23
N ALA A 231 -11.94 -0.74 5.97
CA ALA A 231 -10.85 -1.54 6.47
C ALA A 231 -10.77 -2.87 5.71
N SER A 232 -9.56 -3.23 5.26
CA SER A 232 -9.22 -4.52 4.66
C SER A 232 -8.11 -5.16 5.49
N GLU A 233 -8.33 -6.35 6.01
CA GLU A 233 -7.43 -7.02 6.95
C GLU A 233 -7.20 -8.48 6.53
N LEU A 234 -5.95 -8.89 6.58
CA LEU A 234 -5.48 -10.25 6.34
C LEU A 234 -4.60 -10.68 7.51
N TRP A 235 -4.83 -11.84 8.11
CA TRP A 235 -3.97 -12.40 9.13
C TRP A 235 -3.67 -13.88 8.84
N LEU A 236 -2.42 -14.28 9.08
CA LEU A 236 -1.94 -15.65 8.84
C LEU A 236 -1.69 -16.42 10.15
N TYR A 237 -1.66 -15.72 11.27
CA TYR A 237 -1.46 -16.27 12.61
C TYR A 237 -2.60 -15.85 13.51
N PRO A 238 -2.84 -16.55 14.65
CA PRO A 238 -3.79 -16.07 15.65
C PRO A 238 -3.54 -14.59 15.99
N ARG A 239 -4.61 -13.80 16.06
CA ARG A 239 -4.50 -12.32 16.20
C ARG A 239 -3.87 -11.89 17.54
N ASP A 240 -3.82 -12.79 18.51
CA ASP A 240 -3.19 -12.63 19.83
C ASP A 240 -1.82 -13.33 19.95
N SER A 241 -1.31 -13.90 18.86
CA SER A 241 -0.03 -14.58 18.86
C SER A 241 1.13 -13.62 19.12
N ARG A 242 2.25 -14.15 19.65
CA ARG A 242 3.46 -13.36 19.95
C ARG A 242 4.45 -13.32 18.79
N VAL A 243 4.03 -13.62 17.56
CA VAL A 243 4.88 -13.41 16.38
C VAL A 243 4.99 -11.92 16.10
N ALA A 244 6.05 -11.52 15.41
CA ALA A 244 6.35 -10.11 15.17
C ALA A 244 5.29 -9.40 14.31
N LEU A 245 4.63 -10.13 13.39
CA LEU A 245 3.59 -9.62 12.49
C LEU A 245 2.53 -10.71 12.29
N ASN A 246 1.36 -10.56 12.90
CA ASN A 246 0.24 -11.51 12.79
C ASN A 246 -0.58 -11.28 11.53
N GLY A 247 -0.71 -10.02 11.11
CA GLY A 247 -1.53 -9.65 9.97
C GLY A 247 -1.17 -8.29 9.38
N SER A 248 -1.85 -7.98 8.30
CA SER A 248 -1.69 -6.79 7.47
C SER A 248 -3.05 -6.11 7.31
N GLY A 249 -3.13 -4.82 7.58
CA GLY A 249 -4.34 -4.03 7.43
C GLY A 249 -4.16 -2.84 6.49
N LEU A 250 -5.23 -2.45 5.84
CA LEU A 250 -5.34 -1.22 5.05
C LEU A 250 -6.58 -0.45 5.47
N LEU A 251 -6.40 0.82 5.81
CA LEU A 251 -7.48 1.77 6.02
C LEU A 251 -7.61 2.62 4.75
N ILE A 252 -8.77 2.58 4.10
CA ILE A 252 -9.00 3.29 2.82
C ILE A 252 -10.10 4.33 3.03
N VAL A 253 -9.73 5.60 2.89
CA VAL A 253 -10.64 6.75 2.94
C VAL A 253 -11.11 7.08 1.53
N ASN A 254 -12.40 7.33 1.36
CA ASN A 254 -13.05 7.53 0.06
C ASN A 254 -12.77 6.39 -0.94
N PRO A 255 -13.04 5.13 -0.58
CA PRO A 255 -12.78 4.01 -1.49
C PRO A 255 -13.52 4.22 -2.81
N PRO A 256 -12.87 3.96 -3.96
CA PRO A 256 -13.53 3.98 -5.26
C PRO A 256 -14.72 3.02 -5.31
N TRP A 257 -15.64 3.28 -6.24
CA TRP A 257 -16.82 2.44 -6.47
C TRP A 257 -16.46 0.96 -6.65
N LEU A 258 -17.19 0.07 -5.99
CA LEU A 258 -17.02 -1.39 -5.96
C LEU A 258 -15.70 -1.86 -5.29
N THR A 259 -14.99 -1.02 -4.54
CA THR A 259 -13.76 -1.45 -3.85
C THR A 259 -14.07 -2.50 -2.78
N LEU A 260 -15.15 -2.31 -1.99
CA LEU A 260 -15.56 -3.25 -0.95
C LEU A 260 -15.87 -4.62 -1.55
N GLU A 261 -16.77 -4.66 -2.52
CA GLU A 261 -17.27 -5.89 -3.14
C GLU A 261 -16.13 -6.68 -3.82
N ARG A 262 -15.24 -5.98 -4.50
CA ARG A 262 -14.07 -6.61 -5.14
C ARG A 262 -13.08 -7.16 -4.12
N MET A 263 -12.80 -6.43 -3.04
CA MET A 263 -11.94 -6.90 -1.96
C MET A 263 -12.53 -8.10 -1.24
N GLN A 264 -13.85 -8.16 -1.06
CA GLN A 264 -14.54 -9.33 -0.49
C GLN A 264 -14.41 -10.59 -1.36
N VAL A 265 -14.10 -10.46 -2.64
CA VAL A 265 -13.85 -11.59 -3.54
C VAL A 265 -12.39 -12.03 -3.50
N TRP A 266 -11.44 -11.11 -3.76
CA TRP A 266 -10.04 -11.50 -3.93
C TRP A 266 -9.28 -11.70 -2.61
N LEU A 267 -9.68 -11.03 -1.51
CA LEU A 267 -8.93 -11.13 -0.26
C LEU A 267 -9.01 -12.51 0.40
N PRO A 268 -10.18 -13.19 0.45
CA PRO A 268 -10.25 -14.58 0.92
C PRO A 268 -9.43 -15.55 0.05
N GLU A 269 -9.40 -15.35 -1.27
CA GLU A 269 -8.57 -16.16 -2.16
C GLU A 269 -7.08 -15.95 -1.91
N LEU A 270 -6.65 -14.69 -1.73
CA LEU A 270 -5.28 -14.39 -1.32
C LEU A 270 -4.95 -15.06 0.01
N GLN A 271 -5.82 -14.93 1.01
CA GLN A 271 -5.63 -15.56 2.31
C GLN A 271 -5.44 -17.08 2.17
N ALA A 272 -6.29 -17.75 1.41
CA ALA A 272 -6.18 -19.19 1.17
C ALA A 272 -4.85 -19.58 0.52
N SER A 273 -4.34 -18.78 -0.43
CA SER A 273 -3.06 -19.04 -1.11
C SER A 273 -1.84 -18.86 -0.20
N LEU A 274 -1.93 -18.03 0.83
CA LEU A 274 -0.83 -17.72 1.76
C LEU A 274 -0.88 -18.54 3.06
N THR A 275 -2.03 -19.10 3.38
CA THR A 275 -2.30 -19.74 4.69
C THR A 275 -1.48 -21.00 4.94
N THR A 276 -0.99 -21.10 6.19
CA THR A 276 -0.39 -22.32 6.78
C THR A 276 -1.06 -22.73 8.08
N SER A 277 -2.04 -21.95 8.56
CA SER A 277 -2.69 -22.11 9.86
C SER A 277 -4.20 -22.11 9.70
N ALA A 278 -4.90 -22.90 10.50
CA ALA A 278 -6.36 -22.88 10.59
C ALA A 278 -6.92 -21.57 11.18
N ASP A 279 -6.08 -20.82 11.91
CA ASP A 279 -6.46 -19.54 12.55
C ASP A 279 -6.31 -18.33 11.61
N ALA A 280 -5.83 -18.56 10.38
CA ALA A 280 -5.72 -17.50 9.38
C ALA A 280 -7.10 -17.07 8.90
N GLY A 281 -7.21 -15.79 8.53
CA GLY A 281 -8.47 -15.25 8.03
C GLY A 281 -8.31 -13.90 7.37
N SER A 282 -9.43 -13.37 6.89
CA SER A 282 -9.48 -12.06 6.26
C SER A 282 -10.82 -11.38 6.52
N SER A 283 -10.82 -10.06 6.47
CA SER A 283 -12.01 -9.23 6.66
C SER A 283 -11.94 -7.99 5.77
N THR A 284 -13.05 -7.65 5.14
CA THR A 284 -13.22 -6.37 4.45
C THR A 284 -14.58 -5.78 4.83
N ARG A 285 -14.57 -4.58 5.44
CA ARG A 285 -15.78 -3.93 5.93
C ARG A 285 -15.71 -2.41 5.84
N MET A 286 -16.86 -1.77 5.68
CA MET A 286 -16.98 -0.33 5.93
C MET A 286 -16.97 -0.09 7.43
N LEU A 287 -16.20 0.90 7.88
CA LEU A 287 -16.17 1.28 9.29
C LEU A 287 -17.35 2.17 9.62
N SER A 288 -18.06 1.82 10.69
CA SER A 288 -19.20 2.56 11.25
C SER A 288 -18.99 2.86 12.74
N GLU A 289 -19.81 3.74 13.33
CA GLU A 289 -19.75 4.01 14.78
C GLU A 289 -20.21 2.83 15.63
N SER A 290 -20.96 1.91 15.06
CA SER A 290 -21.44 0.70 15.72
C SER A 290 -20.40 -0.41 15.84
N ASP A 291 -19.23 -0.25 15.21
CA ASP A 291 -18.12 -1.21 15.28
C ASP A 291 -17.31 -1.00 16.61
N ARG A 292 -18.00 -1.06 17.77
CA ARG A 292 -17.43 -0.96 19.13
C ARG A 292 -17.19 -2.35 19.71
#